data_f60bf8e29e5c685631d9ec93a936e374
#
_entry.id   f60bf8e29e5c685631d9ec93a936e374
#
_cell.length_a   1.000
_cell.length_b   1.000
_cell.length_c   1.000
_cell.angle_alpha   90.00
_cell.angle_beta   90.00
_cell.angle_gamma   90.00
#
_symmetry.space_group_name_H-M   'P 1'
#
loop_
_entity.id
_entity.type
_entity.pdbx_description
1 polymer ?
#
loop_
_entity_poly.entity_id
_entity_poly.type
_entity_poly.pdbx_seq_one_letter_code
_entity_poly.pdbx_strand_id
1 'polypeptide(L)'
;MNRFVLNETSYHGAGAINSIPDEINGRGFKKVLVASDPDLVKFGVTKKVTDVLENAGIEYTLYSDIKPNPTIENVQHGVEVFKESGADCIVAIGGGSSMDTAKAVGIIINNPEFADVRSLEGVAPTKNKAVPIIAVPTTAGTAAEVTINYVITDVEKNRKMVCVDVHDIPVVAVVDPDMMSTMPKGLTAATGMDALTHAIEGYITKGAWELSDMFHLKAIEIISKSLRGAVENTPEGREGMALGQYVAGMGFSNVGLGIVHSMAHPLGALYDTPHGVANAIILPTVMEYNAPATGDKYKYIAAAMGVEGTENMSVEEYRKAAIDAVKQLSKDVGIPANLKEIVKPEDIPFLSQSAYDDACRPGNPRDTSVEEIAELYKSLL
;
A
#
# COMPACT_ATOMS: atom_id res chain seq x y z
N MET A 1 -2.08 -23.98 8.37
CA MET A 1 -0.67 -23.54 8.51
C MET A 1 -0.58 -22.13 7.99
N ASN A 2 -0.09 -21.18 8.81
CA ASN A 2 0.06 -19.79 8.43
C ASN A 2 1.52 -19.52 8.02
N ARG A 3 1.72 -18.84 6.88
CA ARG A 3 3.04 -18.38 6.43
C ARG A 3 3.14 -16.88 6.70
N PHE A 4 4.31 -16.42 7.09
CA PHE A 4 4.59 -15.00 7.32
C PHE A 4 5.89 -14.61 6.60
N VAL A 5 5.84 -13.58 5.76
CA VAL A 5 6.97 -13.11 4.94
C VAL A 5 7.23 -11.66 5.25
N LEU A 6 8.49 -11.33 5.51
CA LEU A 6 8.97 -9.97 5.78
C LEU A 6 10.27 -9.71 5.02
N ASN A 7 10.72 -8.45 5.01
CA ASN A 7 12.07 -8.10 4.54
C ASN A 7 13.15 -8.85 5.35
N GLU A 8 14.30 -9.06 4.75
CA GLU A 8 15.48 -9.55 5.49
C GLU A 8 15.97 -8.49 6.48
N THR A 9 15.91 -7.22 6.09
CA THR A 9 16.34 -6.07 6.92
C THR A 9 15.45 -4.87 6.68
N SER A 10 15.22 -4.06 7.71
CA SER A 10 14.59 -2.75 7.56
C SER A 10 15.27 -1.70 8.44
N TYR A 11 15.37 -0.48 7.92
CA TYR A 11 15.90 0.69 8.60
C TYR A 11 14.81 1.74 8.77
N HIS A 12 14.71 2.33 9.94
CA HIS A 12 13.64 3.27 10.29
C HIS A 12 14.19 4.53 10.95
N GLY A 13 13.64 5.67 10.57
CA GLY A 13 13.96 6.97 11.16
C GLY A 13 14.67 7.91 10.20
N ALA A 14 14.77 9.18 10.61
CA ALA A 14 15.41 10.22 9.83
C ALA A 14 16.88 9.89 9.52
N GLY A 15 17.27 10.02 8.26
CA GLY A 15 18.61 9.67 7.80
C GLY A 15 18.81 8.18 7.49
N ALA A 16 17.79 7.35 7.57
CA ALA A 16 17.88 5.92 7.25
C ALA A 16 18.47 5.64 5.85
N ILE A 17 18.28 6.54 4.89
CA ILE A 17 18.88 6.41 3.55
C ILE A 17 20.40 6.26 3.57
N ASN A 18 21.09 6.72 4.61
CA ASN A 18 22.53 6.58 4.73
C ASN A 18 23.00 5.13 4.96
N SER A 19 22.09 4.20 5.27
CA SER A 19 22.39 2.77 5.37
C SER A 19 22.50 2.06 4.01
N ILE A 20 22.01 2.67 2.93
CA ILE A 20 21.94 2.05 1.60
C ILE A 20 23.32 1.60 1.09
N PRO A 21 24.40 2.41 1.19
CA PRO A 21 25.74 1.98 0.74
C PRO A 21 26.26 0.75 1.47
N ASP A 22 26.03 0.65 2.77
CA ASP A 22 26.47 -0.49 3.57
C ASP A 22 25.73 -1.78 3.15
N GLU A 23 24.45 -1.70 2.86
CA GLU A 23 23.67 -2.84 2.33
C GLU A 23 24.14 -3.26 0.94
N ILE A 24 24.38 -2.31 0.04
CA ILE A 24 24.91 -2.60 -1.32
C ILE A 24 26.27 -3.28 -1.23
N ASN A 25 27.19 -2.70 -0.48
CA ASN A 25 28.54 -3.22 -0.34
C ASN A 25 28.57 -4.55 0.42
N GLY A 26 27.81 -4.68 1.51
CA GLY A 26 27.74 -5.89 2.33
C GLY A 26 27.14 -7.08 1.59
N ARG A 27 26.22 -6.84 0.64
CA ARG A 27 25.63 -7.85 -0.23
C ARG A 27 26.46 -8.11 -1.49
N GLY A 28 27.49 -7.32 -1.74
CA GLY A 28 28.40 -7.46 -2.86
C GLY A 28 27.85 -6.99 -4.20
N PHE A 29 26.81 -6.17 -4.20
CA PHE A 29 26.28 -5.58 -5.42
C PHE A 29 27.26 -4.59 -6.04
N LYS A 30 27.29 -4.52 -7.37
CA LYS A 30 28.28 -3.75 -8.13
C LYS A 30 27.68 -2.54 -8.83
N LYS A 31 26.45 -2.65 -9.33
CA LYS A 31 25.78 -1.60 -10.07
C LYS A 31 24.30 -1.59 -9.79
N VAL A 32 23.76 -0.40 -9.57
CA VAL A 32 22.39 -0.19 -9.14
C VAL A 32 21.54 0.30 -10.32
N LEU A 33 20.33 -0.24 -10.49
CA LEU A 33 19.27 0.46 -11.18
C LEU A 33 18.48 1.27 -10.17
N VAL A 34 18.51 2.60 -10.28
CA VAL A 34 17.61 3.49 -9.49
C VAL A 34 16.31 3.63 -10.25
N ALA A 35 15.22 3.12 -9.67
CA ALA A 35 13.88 3.22 -10.23
C ALA A 35 13.05 4.26 -9.47
N SER A 36 12.53 5.26 -10.17
CA SER A 36 11.76 6.36 -9.60
C SER A 36 10.75 6.92 -10.59
N ASP A 37 9.95 7.88 -10.19
CA ASP A 37 9.07 8.62 -11.10
C ASP A 37 9.64 9.99 -11.48
N PRO A 38 9.15 10.60 -12.60
CA PRO A 38 9.69 11.85 -13.10
C PRO A 38 9.53 13.04 -12.13
N ASP A 39 8.46 13.06 -11.36
CA ASP A 39 8.19 14.16 -10.44
C ASP A 39 9.13 14.14 -9.24
N LEU A 40 9.41 12.98 -8.67
CA LEU A 40 10.40 12.82 -7.59
C LEU A 40 11.80 13.21 -8.05
N VAL A 41 12.15 12.90 -9.30
CA VAL A 41 13.42 13.36 -9.91
C VAL A 41 13.42 14.88 -10.04
N LYS A 42 12.37 15.45 -10.63
CA LYS A 42 12.21 16.89 -10.86
C LYS A 42 12.26 17.70 -9.57
N PHE A 43 11.61 17.21 -8.51
CA PHE A 43 11.56 17.90 -7.20
C PHE A 43 12.74 17.56 -6.28
N GLY A 44 13.72 16.80 -6.76
CA GLY A 44 14.95 16.51 -6.03
C GLY A 44 14.82 15.49 -4.90
N VAL A 45 13.71 14.78 -4.80
CA VAL A 45 13.52 13.73 -3.78
C VAL A 45 14.42 12.54 -4.08
N THR A 46 14.42 12.07 -5.34
CA THR A 46 15.32 11.00 -5.81
C THR A 46 16.78 11.38 -5.62
N LYS A 47 17.13 12.65 -5.80
CA LYS A 47 18.49 13.16 -5.63
C LYS A 47 19.05 12.93 -4.24
N LYS A 48 18.24 12.95 -3.19
CA LYS A 48 18.70 12.65 -1.83
C LYS A 48 19.38 11.28 -1.75
N VAL A 49 18.83 10.28 -2.44
CA VAL A 49 19.39 8.92 -2.46
C VAL A 49 20.54 8.81 -3.46
N THR A 50 20.43 9.41 -4.65
CA THR A 50 21.53 9.34 -5.61
C THR A 50 22.77 10.07 -5.10
N ASP A 51 22.65 11.16 -4.33
CA ASP A 51 23.78 11.79 -3.66
C ASP A 51 24.47 10.84 -2.65
N VAL A 52 23.70 10.05 -1.93
CA VAL A 52 24.24 9.02 -1.00
C VAL A 52 25.04 7.96 -1.77
N LEU A 53 24.53 7.51 -2.93
CA LEU A 53 25.22 6.55 -3.79
C LEU A 53 26.49 7.15 -4.39
N GLU A 54 26.43 8.37 -4.92
CA GLU A 54 27.57 9.09 -5.50
C GLU A 54 28.69 9.32 -4.47
N ASN A 55 28.33 9.78 -3.28
CA ASN A 55 29.29 10.02 -2.19
C ASN A 55 29.99 8.73 -1.73
N ALA A 56 29.33 7.58 -1.90
CA ALA A 56 29.88 6.26 -1.61
C ALA A 56 30.64 5.63 -2.79
N GLY A 57 30.68 6.31 -3.94
CA GLY A 57 31.31 5.79 -5.17
C GLY A 57 30.56 4.62 -5.81
N ILE A 58 29.25 4.51 -5.56
CA ILE A 58 28.40 3.44 -6.11
C ILE A 58 27.88 3.87 -7.48
N GLU A 59 28.14 3.04 -8.49
CA GLU A 59 27.66 3.28 -9.86
C GLU A 59 26.18 2.93 -9.98
N TYR A 60 25.40 3.80 -10.65
CA TYR A 60 24.00 3.56 -10.89
C TYR A 60 23.54 4.03 -12.29
N THR A 61 22.44 3.47 -12.74
CA THR A 61 21.65 3.95 -13.89
C THR A 61 20.27 4.38 -13.38
N LEU A 62 19.81 5.57 -13.80
CA LEU A 62 18.48 6.08 -13.43
C LEU A 62 17.45 5.63 -14.46
N TYR A 63 16.38 4.98 -14.00
CA TYR A 63 15.14 4.72 -14.72
C TYR A 63 14.01 5.51 -14.09
N SER A 64 13.49 6.52 -14.79
CA SER A 64 12.53 7.47 -14.23
C SER A 64 11.25 7.66 -15.06
N ASP A 65 10.95 6.74 -15.96
CA ASP A 65 9.75 6.81 -16.83
C ASP A 65 8.51 6.15 -16.17
N ILE A 66 8.54 5.95 -14.87
CA ILE A 66 7.45 5.31 -14.13
C ILE A 66 6.28 6.27 -13.99
N LYS A 67 5.11 5.87 -14.46
CA LYS A 67 3.88 6.65 -14.38
C LYS A 67 3.06 6.29 -13.13
N PRO A 68 2.22 7.20 -12.64
CA PRO A 68 1.14 6.81 -11.73
C PRO A 68 0.31 5.69 -12.38
N ASN A 69 -0.11 4.70 -11.58
CA ASN A 69 -0.76 3.48 -12.10
C ASN A 69 0.10 2.80 -13.19
N PRO A 70 1.25 2.20 -12.83
CA PRO A 70 2.24 1.73 -13.79
C PRO A 70 1.64 0.72 -14.75
N THR A 71 2.02 0.84 -16.01
CA THR A 71 1.49 0.02 -17.11
C THR A 71 2.41 -1.15 -17.44
N ILE A 72 1.90 -2.07 -18.25
CA ILE A 72 2.69 -3.17 -18.81
C ILE A 72 3.92 -2.63 -19.54
N GLU A 73 3.78 -1.55 -20.32
CA GLU A 73 4.86 -0.90 -21.06
C GLU A 73 5.94 -0.33 -20.13
N ASN A 74 5.55 0.25 -18.98
CA ASN A 74 6.52 0.70 -17.97
C ASN A 74 7.39 -0.46 -17.47
N VAL A 75 6.77 -1.61 -17.20
CA VAL A 75 7.51 -2.80 -16.76
C VAL A 75 8.43 -3.31 -17.85
N GLN A 76 7.95 -3.44 -19.08
CA GLN A 76 8.74 -3.90 -20.22
C GLN A 76 9.96 -3.02 -20.48
N HIS A 77 9.77 -1.69 -20.49
CA HIS A 77 10.86 -0.72 -20.62
C HIS A 77 11.85 -0.82 -19.45
N GLY A 78 11.36 -0.97 -18.23
CA GLY A 78 12.21 -1.18 -17.04
C GLY A 78 13.08 -2.44 -17.15
N VAL A 79 12.54 -3.52 -17.70
CA VAL A 79 13.29 -4.76 -17.96
C VAL A 79 14.41 -4.53 -18.98
N GLU A 80 14.14 -3.80 -20.07
CA GLU A 80 15.16 -3.44 -21.07
C GLU A 80 16.26 -2.58 -20.46
N VAL A 81 15.89 -1.51 -19.74
CA VAL A 81 16.86 -0.62 -19.08
C VAL A 81 17.72 -1.38 -18.07
N PHE A 82 17.12 -2.29 -17.30
CA PHE A 82 17.88 -3.12 -16.35
C PHE A 82 18.93 -3.97 -17.07
N LYS A 83 18.55 -4.66 -18.14
CA LYS A 83 19.48 -5.50 -18.93
C LYS A 83 20.62 -4.69 -19.55
N GLU A 84 20.29 -3.55 -20.15
CA GLU A 84 21.26 -2.67 -20.79
C GLU A 84 22.22 -2.01 -19.78
N SER A 85 21.73 -1.69 -18.59
CA SER A 85 22.54 -1.07 -17.54
C SER A 85 23.60 -1.98 -16.97
N GLY A 86 23.40 -3.30 -17.03
CA GLY A 86 24.25 -4.27 -16.33
C GLY A 86 24.11 -4.21 -14.80
N ALA A 87 23.00 -3.66 -14.29
CA ALA A 87 22.72 -3.63 -12.86
C ALA A 87 22.49 -5.04 -12.30
N ASP A 88 22.80 -5.22 -11.01
CA ASP A 88 22.61 -6.46 -10.27
C ASP A 88 21.67 -6.31 -9.06
N CYS A 89 21.21 -5.08 -8.80
CA CYS A 89 20.17 -4.78 -7.83
C CYS A 89 19.36 -3.54 -8.25
N ILE A 90 18.23 -3.33 -7.59
CA ILE A 90 17.35 -2.18 -7.80
C ILE A 90 17.24 -1.40 -6.49
N VAL A 91 17.42 -0.07 -6.55
CA VAL A 91 17.01 0.85 -5.49
C VAL A 91 15.73 1.54 -5.98
N ALA A 92 14.60 1.13 -5.43
CA ALA A 92 13.29 1.68 -5.79
C ALA A 92 12.95 2.85 -4.87
N ILE A 93 12.73 4.03 -5.46
CA ILE A 93 12.44 5.27 -4.73
C ILE A 93 11.09 5.79 -5.18
N GLY A 94 10.13 5.85 -4.28
CA GLY A 94 8.81 6.39 -4.63
C GLY A 94 7.67 5.82 -3.80
N GLY A 95 6.46 6.03 -4.29
CA GLY A 95 5.26 5.41 -3.77
C GLY A 95 5.01 4.02 -4.37
N GLY A 96 3.78 3.53 -4.26
CA GLY A 96 3.40 2.21 -4.77
C GLY A 96 3.79 1.98 -6.23
N SER A 97 3.59 2.96 -7.10
CA SER A 97 3.90 2.81 -8.54
C SER A 97 5.36 2.49 -8.83
N SER A 98 6.29 3.15 -8.15
CA SER A 98 7.72 2.88 -8.31
C SER A 98 8.10 1.49 -7.75
N MET A 99 7.54 1.12 -6.60
CA MET A 99 7.76 -0.17 -5.97
C MET A 99 7.17 -1.31 -6.81
N ASP A 100 5.95 -1.16 -7.29
CA ASP A 100 5.25 -2.17 -8.09
C ASP A 100 5.97 -2.43 -9.41
N THR A 101 6.44 -1.37 -10.07
CA THR A 101 7.26 -1.50 -11.28
C THR A 101 8.58 -2.24 -10.99
N ALA A 102 9.27 -1.87 -9.91
CA ALA A 102 10.54 -2.50 -9.53
C ALA A 102 10.36 -4.00 -9.22
N LYS A 103 9.28 -4.37 -8.53
CA LYS A 103 8.95 -5.78 -8.24
C LYS A 103 8.70 -6.56 -9.51
N ALA A 104 7.85 -6.06 -10.41
CA ALA A 104 7.56 -6.71 -11.68
C ALA A 104 8.83 -6.87 -12.54
N VAL A 105 9.66 -5.83 -12.65
CA VAL A 105 10.94 -5.89 -13.35
C VAL A 105 11.85 -6.95 -12.74
N GLY A 106 12.01 -6.91 -11.41
CA GLY A 106 12.89 -7.85 -10.70
C GLY A 106 12.45 -9.32 -10.85
N ILE A 107 11.15 -9.59 -10.82
CA ILE A 107 10.59 -10.94 -11.05
C ILE A 107 10.89 -11.40 -12.48
N ILE A 108 10.61 -10.60 -13.49
CA ILE A 108 10.79 -10.97 -14.90
C ILE A 108 12.26 -11.22 -15.25
N ILE A 109 13.18 -10.43 -14.70
CA ILE A 109 14.63 -10.63 -14.95
C ILE A 109 15.07 -12.02 -14.52
N ASN A 110 14.61 -12.52 -13.39
CA ASN A 110 15.01 -13.82 -12.85
C ASN A 110 14.05 -14.97 -13.22
N ASN A 111 12.91 -14.65 -13.83
CA ASN A 111 11.91 -15.61 -14.31
C ASN A 111 11.45 -15.19 -15.73
N PRO A 112 12.33 -15.32 -16.75
CA PRO A 112 12.08 -14.79 -18.10
C PRO A 112 10.90 -15.46 -18.82
N GLU A 113 10.44 -16.62 -18.35
CA GLU A 113 9.23 -17.27 -18.83
C GLU A 113 7.97 -16.44 -18.57
N PHE A 114 8.03 -15.48 -17.64
CA PHE A 114 6.96 -14.53 -17.32
C PHE A 114 7.16 -13.15 -17.97
N ALA A 115 7.90 -13.06 -19.07
CA ALA A 115 8.14 -11.79 -19.79
C ALA A 115 6.85 -11.12 -20.30
N ASP A 116 5.80 -11.90 -20.59
CA ASP A 116 4.45 -11.33 -20.70
C ASP A 116 3.93 -10.99 -19.31
N VAL A 117 3.87 -9.69 -19.00
CA VAL A 117 3.46 -9.17 -17.68
C VAL A 117 2.08 -9.69 -17.25
N ARG A 118 1.18 -9.97 -18.21
CA ARG A 118 -0.16 -10.54 -17.93
C ARG A 118 -0.08 -11.92 -17.27
N SER A 119 0.98 -12.67 -17.52
CA SER A 119 1.18 -13.98 -16.91
C SER A 119 1.49 -13.94 -15.41
N LEU A 120 1.77 -12.75 -14.87
CA LEU A 120 2.04 -12.52 -13.46
C LEU A 120 0.76 -12.26 -12.64
N GLU A 121 -0.39 -12.05 -13.28
CA GLU A 121 -1.65 -11.77 -12.58
C GLU A 121 -2.05 -12.90 -11.63
N GLY A 122 -2.53 -12.55 -10.44
CA GLY A 122 -2.85 -13.50 -9.38
C GLY A 122 -1.59 -14.04 -8.70
N VAL A 123 -1.55 -15.34 -8.48
CA VAL A 123 -0.40 -16.04 -7.87
C VAL A 123 0.33 -16.80 -8.98
N ALA A 124 1.29 -16.16 -9.59
CA ALA A 124 2.10 -16.79 -10.64
C ALA A 124 3.07 -17.83 -10.04
N PRO A 125 3.27 -18.97 -10.70
CA PRO A 125 4.18 -20.02 -10.21
C PRO A 125 5.65 -19.71 -10.54
N THR A 126 6.15 -18.56 -10.12
CA THR A 126 7.56 -18.18 -10.26
C THR A 126 8.45 -19.11 -9.44
N LYS A 127 9.69 -19.31 -9.87
CA LYS A 127 10.62 -20.23 -9.22
C LYS A 127 11.76 -19.52 -8.51
N ASN A 128 12.14 -18.35 -9.02
CA ASN A 128 13.29 -17.61 -8.54
C ASN A 128 12.85 -16.32 -7.84
N LYS A 129 13.59 -15.93 -6.81
CA LYS A 129 13.44 -14.60 -6.20
C LYS A 129 13.68 -13.52 -7.25
N ALA A 130 12.99 -12.39 -7.11
CA ALA A 130 13.29 -11.19 -7.89
C ALA A 130 14.77 -10.78 -7.77
N VAL A 131 15.22 -9.96 -8.67
CA VAL A 131 16.46 -9.19 -8.48
C VAL A 131 16.34 -8.47 -7.12
N PRO A 132 17.39 -8.46 -6.28
CA PRO A 132 17.32 -7.81 -4.98
C PRO A 132 16.87 -6.35 -5.08
N ILE A 133 15.88 -5.97 -4.28
CA ILE A 133 15.33 -4.62 -4.23
C ILE A 133 15.60 -4.02 -2.85
N ILE A 134 16.19 -2.82 -2.84
CA ILE A 134 16.25 -1.93 -1.69
C ILE A 134 15.16 -0.88 -1.90
N ALA A 135 14.13 -0.89 -1.08
CA ALA A 135 12.95 -0.06 -1.24
C ALA A 135 12.97 1.16 -0.33
N VAL A 136 12.84 2.35 -0.91
CA VAL A 136 12.84 3.65 -0.23
C VAL A 136 11.49 4.34 -0.47
N PRO A 137 10.48 4.14 0.39
CA PRO A 137 9.16 4.72 0.21
C PRO A 137 9.19 6.25 0.39
N THR A 138 8.44 6.96 -0.45
CA THR A 138 8.21 8.40 -0.35
C THR A 138 6.77 8.74 0.00
N THR A 139 5.92 7.74 0.17
CA THR A 139 4.54 7.85 0.66
C THR A 139 4.34 6.99 1.89
N ALA A 140 3.45 7.41 2.78
CA ALA A 140 3.10 6.67 3.99
C ALA A 140 1.69 6.07 3.87
N GLY A 141 1.55 5.03 3.05
CA GLY A 141 0.24 4.44 2.76
C GLY A 141 0.29 2.99 2.32
N THR A 142 0.87 2.74 1.15
CA THR A 142 0.79 1.44 0.48
C THR A 142 1.60 0.32 1.15
N ALA A 143 2.63 0.67 1.92
CA ALA A 143 3.58 -0.28 2.49
C ALA A 143 4.22 -1.23 1.45
N ALA A 144 4.32 -0.80 0.19
CA ALA A 144 4.84 -1.64 -0.89
C ALA A 144 6.28 -2.11 -0.64
N GLU A 145 7.02 -1.41 0.21
CA GLU A 145 8.36 -1.78 0.64
C GLU A 145 8.42 -3.05 1.51
N VAL A 146 7.29 -3.53 2.04
CA VAL A 146 7.22 -4.71 2.91
C VAL A 146 6.15 -5.73 2.47
N THR A 147 5.53 -5.52 1.31
CA THR A 147 4.47 -6.39 0.82
C THR A 147 4.93 -7.33 -0.29
N ILE A 148 4.21 -8.46 -0.44
CA ILE A 148 4.42 -9.48 -1.47
C ILE A 148 3.49 -9.29 -2.68
N ASN A 149 2.83 -8.17 -2.77
CA ASN A 149 1.92 -7.86 -3.87
C ASN A 149 2.35 -6.59 -4.60
N TYR A 150 1.96 -6.51 -5.86
CA TYR A 150 2.13 -5.35 -6.72
C TYR A 150 0.98 -5.27 -7.72
N VAL A 151 0.72 -4.08 -8.25
CA VAL A 151 -0.40 -3.82 -9.15
C VAL A 151 0.10 -3.17 -10.43
N ILE A 152 -0.19 -3.80 -11.56
CA ILE A 152 0.16 -3.29 -12.90
C ILE A 152 -1.11 -3.08 -13.71
N THR A 153 -1.19 -1.98 -14.43
CA THR A 153 -2.33 -1.63 -15.26
C THR A 153 -2.21 -2.24 -16.65
N ASP A 154 -3.18 -3.07 -17.03
CA ASP A 154 -3.40 -3.49 -18.40
C ASP A 154 -4.30 -2.45 -19.10
N VAL A 155 -3.67 -1.56 -19.86
CA VAL A 155 -4.37 -0.46 -20.55
C VAL A 155 -5.31 -1.00 -21.64
N GLU A 156 -4.94 -2.09 -22.33
CA GLU A 156 -5.75 -2.69 -23.38
C GLU A 156 -7.06 -3.25 -22.84
N LYS A 157 -7.02 -3.86 -21.64
CA LYS A 157 -8.18 -4.43 -20.95
C LYS A 157 -8.84 -3.48 -19.97
N ASN A 158 -8.30 -2.28 -19.83
CA ASN A 158 -8.76 -1.23 -18.91
C ASN A 158 -8.98 -1.75 -17.49
N ARG A 159 -7.99 -2.49 -16.95
CA ARG A 159 -8.06 -3.08 -15.60
C ARG A 159 -6.74 -3.08 -14.88
N LYS A 160 -6.81 -3.12 -13.57
CA LYS A 160 -5.65 -3.32 -12.70
C LYS A 160 -5.46 -4.82 -12.43
N MET A 161 -4.25 -5.31 -12.69
CA MET A 161 -3.83 -6.67 -12.38
C MET A 161 -3.16 -6.68 -11.02
N VAL A 162 -3.75 -7.38 -10.07
CA VAL A 162 -3.13 -7.65 -8.77
C VAL A 162 -2.26 -8.89 -8.90
N CYS A 163 -0.98 -8.74 -8.60
CA CYS A 163 0.00 -9.82 -8.62
C CYS A 163 0.47 -10.08 -7.19
N VAL A 164 0.58 -11.35 -6.81
CA VAL A 164 0.99 -11.78 -5.47
C VAL A 164 2.10 -12.82 -5.60
N ASP A 165 3.29 -12.49 -5.11
CA ASP A 165 4.45 -13.37 -5.20
C ASP A 165 5.40 -13.17 -4.01
N VAL A 166 5.63 -14.21 -3.22
CA VAL A 166 6.59 -14.13 -2.10
C VAL A 166 8.02 -13.85 -2.54
N HIS A 167 8.32 -14.07 -3.81
CA HIS A 167 9.64 -13.83 -4.38
C HIS A 167 9.90 -12.35 -4.71
N ASP A 168 8.87 -11.49 -4.69
CA ASP A 168 9.01 -10.08 -5.07
C ASP A 168 9.33 -9.15 -3.90
N ILE A 169 9.20 -9.63 -2.65
CA ILE A 169 9.39 -8.76 -1.49
C ILE A 169 10.78 -8.12 -1.50
N PRO A 170 10.89 -6.80 -1.31
CA PRO A 170 12.18 -6.14 -1.18
C PRO A 170 13.03 -6.75 -0.07
N VAL A 171 14.30 -6.98 -0.34
CA VAL A 171 15.22 -7.56 0.66
C VAL A 171 15.53 -6.58 1.78
N VAL A 172 15.54 -5.28 1.47
CA VAL A 172 15.74 -4.18 2.42
C VAL A 172 14.66 -3.13 2.23
N ALA A 173 14.07 -2.71 3.34
CA ALA A 173 13.22 -1.52 3.38
C ALA A 173 13.94 -0.39 4.14
N VAL A 174 13.98 0.80 3.55
CA VAL A 174 14.60 2.00 4.13
C VAL A 174 13.52 3.04 4.32
N VAL A 175 12.95 3.07 5.51
CA VAL A 175 11.76 3.85 5.87
C VAL A 175 12.20 5.15 6.55
N ASP A 176 12.52 6.14 5.74
CA ASP A 176 13.04 7.44 6.15
C ASP A 176 11.92 8.50 6.06
N PRO A 177 11.45 9.07 7.18
CA PRO A 177 10.39 10.08 7.16
C PRO A 177 10.79 11.35 6.38
N ASP A 178 12.09 11.67 6.25
CA ASP A 178 12.56 12.81 5.47
C ASP A 178 12.30 12.62 3.96
N MET A 179 12.16 11.38 3.49
CA MET A 179 11.78 11.06 2.12
C MET A 179 10.29 11.31 1.86
N MET A 180 9.47 11.40 2.89
CA MET A 180 8.01 11.58 2.85
C MET A 180 7.59 13.02 3.15
N SER A 181 8.49 13.87 3.63
CA SER A 181 8.20 15.22 4.13
C SER A 181 7.72 16.21 3.06
N THR A 182 7.92 15.88 1.78
CA THR A 182 7.49 16.72 0.65
C THR A 182 6.10 16.38 0.13
N MET A 183 5.44 15.35 0.67
CA MET A 183 4.08 15.03 0.27
C MET A 183 3.12 16.21 0.58
N PRO A 184 2.28 16.62 -0.40
CA PRO A 184 1.20 17.59 -0.15
C PRO A 184 0.20 17.06 0.89
N LYS A 185 -0.47 17.98 1.61
CA LYS A 185 -1.48 17.65 2.65
C LYS A 185 -2.52 16.64 2.18
N GLY A 186 -3.11 16.87 0.99
CA GLY A 186 -4.14 15.98 0.43
C GLY A 186 -3.63 14.57 0.15
N LEU A 187 -2.41 14.44 -0.38
CA LEU A 187 -1.79 13.13 -0.60
C LEU A 187 -1.44 12.46 0.73
N THR A 188 -0.93 13.21 1.71
CA THR A 188 -0.65 12.70 3.06
C THR A 188 -1.91 12.16 3.73
N ALA A 189 -3.02 12.90 3.66
CA ALA A 189 -4.31 12.48 4.19
C ALA A 189 -4.83 11.20 3.50
N ALA A 190 -4.82 11.18 2.18
CA ALA A 190 -5.28 10.04 1.39
C ALA A 190 -4.46 8.78 1.67
N THR A 191 -3.14 8.86 1.59
CA THR A 191 -2.26 7.70 1.82
C THR A 191 -2.30 7.24 3.28
N GLY A 192 -2.41 8.15 4.23
CA GLY A 192 -2.52 7.79 5.65
C GLY A 192 -3.84 7.10 6.00
N MET A 193 -4.95 7.52 5.40
CA MET A 193 -6.24 6.82 5.54
C MET A 193 -6.23 5.48 4.81
N ASP A 194 -5.48 5.34 3.73
CA ASP A 194 -5.21 4.06 3.07
C ASP A 194 -4.49 3.09 4.02
N ALA A 195 -3.43 3.55 4.68
CA ALA A 195 -2.72 2.76 5.69
C ALA A 195 -3.64 2.33 6.84
N LEU A 196 -4.53 3.20 7.31
CA LEU A 196 -5.53 2.85 8.32
C LEU A 196 -6.50 1.79 7.81
N THR A 197 -6.94 1.92 6.55
CA THR A 197 -7.81 0.92 5.89
C THR A 197 -7.12 -0.43 5.80
N HIS A 198 -5.85 -0.47 5.39
CA HIS A 198 -5.05 -1.69 5.39
C HIS A 198 -5.01 -2.36 6.78
N ALA A 199 -4.77 -1.57 7.83
CA ALA A 199 -4.68 -2.09 9.19
C ALA A 199 -6.04 -2.63 9.69
N ILE A 200 -7.13 -1.91 9.44
CA ILE A 200 -8.48 -2.34 9.85
C ILE A 200 -8.95 -3.56 9.06
N GLU A 201 -8.86 -3.53 7.72
CA GLU A 201 -9.25 -4.68 6.90
C GLU A 201 -8.38 -5.91 7.19
N GLY A 202 -7.06 -5.72 7.31
CA GLY A 202 -6.16 -6.81 7.68
C GLY A 202 -6.44 -7.40 9.06
N TYR A 203 -6.92 -6.59 10.02
CA TYR A 203 -7.31 -7.07 11.34
C TYR A 203 -8.59 -7.90 11.33
N ILE A 204 -9.56 -7.57 10.48
CA ILE A 204 -10.85 -8.27 10.42
C ILE A 204 -10.97 -9.30 9.29
N THR A 205 -10.00 -9.39 8.38
CA THR A 205 -10.02 -10.35 7.25
C THR A 205 -10.10 -11.80 7.74
N LYS A 206 -10.66 -12.68 6.93
CA LYS A 206 -10.75 -14.13 7.23
C LYS A 206 -9.38 -14.78 7.45
N GLY A 207 -8.33 -14.25 6.83
CA GLY A 207 -6.96 -14.72 6.98
C GLY A 207 -6.24 -14.29 8.26
N ALA A 208 -6.85 -13.38 9.06
CA ALA A 208 -6.25 -12.82 10.27
C ALA A 208 -6.03 -13.87 11.37
N TRP A 209 -4.95 -13.71 12.13
CA TRP A 209 -4.59 -14.57 13.26
C TRP A 209 -3.70 -13.78 14.24
N GLU A 210 -3.37 -14.35 15.39
CA GLU A 210 -2.76 -13.65 16.51
C GLU A 210 -1.52 -12.83 16.14
N LEU A 211 -0.64 -13.36 15.28
CA LEU A 211 0.58 -12.65 14.87
C LEU A 211 0.25 -11.43 14.01
N SER A 212 -0.63 -11.56 13.02
CA SER A 212 -1.05 -10.44 12.19
C SER A 212 -1.86 -9.40 12.97
N ASP A 213 -2.68 -9.85 13.93
CA ASP A 213 -3.50 -8.99 14.76
C ASP A 213 -2.66 -8.03 15.61
N MET A 214 -1.50 -8.49 16.12
CA MET A 214 -0.56 -7.64 16.84
C MET A 214 -0.08 -6.45 16.00
N PHE A 215 0.30 -6.70 14.76
CA PHE A 215 0.77 -5.64 13.85
C PHE A 215 -0.37 -4.68 13.48
N HIS A 216 -1.54 -5.20 13.17
CA HIS A 216 -2.67 -4.37 12.77
C HIS A 216 -3.14 -3.44 13.90
N LEU A 217 -3.31 -3.95 15.10
CA LEU A 217 -3.72 -3.12 16.25
C LEU A 217 -2.66 -2.05 16.56
N LYS A 218 -1.37 -2.40 16.49
CA LYS A 218 -0.31 -1.42 16.68
C LYS A 218 -0.26 -0.39 15.57
N ALA A 219 -0.50 -0.79 14.33
CA ALA A 219 -0.60 0.13 13.20
C ALA A 219 -1.76 1.12 13.37
N ILE A 220 -2.95 0.65 13.75
CA ILE A 220 -4.12 1.51 14.01
C ILE A 220 -3.79 2.54 15.08
N GLU A 221 -3.15 2.13 16.19
CA GLU A 221 -2.74 3.03 17.26
C GLU A 221 -1.78 4.12 16.78
N ILE A 222 -0.72 3.74 16.07
CA ILE A 222 0.29 4.68 15.58
C ILE A 222 -0.31 5.65 14.58
N ILE A 223 -1.06 5.16 13.59
CA ILE A 223 -1.67 5.96 12.51
C ILE A 223 -2.67 6.96 13.12
N SER A 224 -3.53 6.51 14.03
CA SER A 224 -4.54 7.36 14.67
C SER A 224 -3.93 8.53 15.44
N LYS A 225 -2.79 8.32 16.06
CA LYS A 225 -2.05 9.36 16.80
C LYS A 225 -1.29 10.30 15.86
N SER A 226 -0.81 9.81 14.71
CA SER A 226 0.20 10.51 13.91
C SER A 226 -0.34 11.22 12.69
N LEU A 227 -1.48 10.75 12.11
CA LEU A 227 -1.93 11.23 10.80
C LEU A 227 -2.24 12.73 10.78
N ARG A 228 -2.90 13.27 11.79
CA ARG A 228 -3.17 14.72 11.88
C ARG A 228 -1.88 15.53 11.85
N GLY A 229 -0.90 15.12 12.66
CA GLY A 229 0.42 15.75 12.70
C GLY A 229 1.16 15.63 11.37
N ALA A 230 1.08 14.48 10.69
CA ALA A 230 1.69 14.30 9.37
C ALA A 230 1.07 15.21 8.31
N VAL A 231 -0.25 15.40 8.32
CA VAL A 231 -0.96 16.33 7.42
C VAL A 231 -0.52 17.78 7.66
N GLU A 232 -0.25 18.14 8.91
CA GLU A 232 0.36 19.44 9.28
C GLU A 232 1.88 19.49 9.09
N ASN A 233 2.47 18.40 8.59
CA ASN A 233 3.89 18.24 8.30
C ASN A 233 4.81 18.37 9.53
N THR A 234 4.35 17.90 10.70
CA THR A 234 5.21 17.81 11.88
C THR A 234 6.18 16.65 11.76
N PRO A 235 7.42 16.77 12.27
CA PRO A 235 8.40 15.68 12.26
C PRO A 235 7.87 14.41 12.92
N GLU A 236 7.24 14.54 14.08
CA GLU A 236 6.66 13.42 14.85
C GLU A 236 5.52 12.73 14.09
N GLY A 237 4.69 13.53 13.42
CA GLY A 237 3.61 13.00 12.58
C GLY A 237 4.15 12.23 11.37
N ARG A 238 5.17 12.76 10.70
CA ARG A 238 5.83 12.08 9.56
C ARG A 238 6.51 10.79 10.01
N GLU A 239 7.25 10.81 11.10
CA GLU A 239 7.91 9.62 11.66
C GLU A 239 6.90 8.56 12.08
N GLY A 240 5.83 8.95 12.78
CA GLY A 240 4.77 8.03 13.17
C GLY A 240 4.05 7.43 11.95
N MET A 241 3.74 8.21 10.92
CA MET A 241 3.11 7.68 9.71
C MET A 241 4.04 6.77 8.91
N ALA A 242 5.32 7.10 8.81
CA ALA A 242 6.32 6.25 8.17
C ALA A 242 6.38 4.86 8.83
N LEU A 243 6.40 4.82 10.17
CA LEU A 243 6.38 3.57 10.93
C LEU A 243 5.01 2.88 10.84
N GLY A 244 3.91 3.60 11.06
CA GLY A 244 2.57 3.02 11.15
C GLY A 244 2.14 2.31 9.86
N GLN A 245 2.40 2.89 8.69
CA GLN A 245 2.10 2.27 7.41
C GLN A 245 2.94 0.99 7.18
N TYR A 246 4.23 1.00 7.55
CA TYR A 246 5.09 -0.16 7.46
C TYR A 246 4.57 -1.32 8.34
N VAL A 247 4.21 -1.02 9.59
CA VAL A 247 3.64 -1.99 10.52
C VAL A 247 2.31 -2.57 9.99
N ALA A 248 1.45 -1.74 9.38
CA ALA A 248 0.25 -2.22 8.69
C ALA A 248 0.60 -3.20 7.57
N GLY A 249 1.63 -2.88 6.77
CA GLY A 249 2.13 -3.71 5.69
C GLY A 249 2.65 -5.07 6.15
N MET A 250 3.36 -5.11 7.26
CA MET A 250 3.83 -6.37 7.87
C MET A 250 2.64 -7.33 8.14
N GLY A 251 1.50 -6.79 8.53
CA GLY A 251 0.29 -7.55 8.77
C GLY A 251 -0.44 -7.95 7.49
N PHE A 252 -1.01 -6.98 6.78
CA PHE A 252 -1.97 -7.26 5.70
C PHE A 252 -1.36 -7.99 4.50
N SER A 253 -0.08 -7.78 4.22
CA SER A 253 0.63 -8.50 3.16
C SER A 253 0.52 -10.02 3.30
N ASN A 254 0.39 -10.52 4.52
CA ASN A 254 0.39 -11.95 4.84
C ASN A 254 -1.02 -12.55 5.01
N VAL A 255 -2.05 -11.72 5.16
CA VAL A 255 -3.40 -12.22 5.49
C VAL A 255 -4.49 -11.74 4.52
N GLY A 256 -4.22 -10.69 3.77
CA GLY A 256 -5.18 -10.11 2.81
C GLY A 256 -6.03 -9.00 3.41
N LEU A 257 -7.00 -8.55 2.63
CA LEU A 257 -7.86 -7.39 2.89
C LEU A 257 -9.35 -7.77 2.81
N GLY A 258 -10.20 -6.88 2.30
CA GLY A 258 -11.64 -7.09 2.20
C GLY A 258 -12.30 -6.18 1.15
N ILE A 259 -13.59 -5.93 1.33
CA ILE A 259 -14.41 -5.24 0.31
C ILE A 259 -14.23 -3.72 0.27
N VAL A 260 -13.56 -3.08 1.23
CA VAL A 260 -13.20 -1.66 1.07
C VAL A 260 -12.29 -1.51 -0.15
N HIS A 261 -11.20 -2.28 -0.17
CA HIS A 261 -10.28 -2.30 -1.31
C HIS A 261 -10.94 -2.77 -2.60
N SER A 262 -11.76 -3.84 -2.53
CA SER A 262 -12.49 -4.33 -3.70
C SER A 262 -13.40 -3.27 -4.31
N MET A 263 -14.05 -2.43 -3.50
CA MET A 263 -14.90 -1.33 -3.97
C MET A 263 -14.08 -0.11 -4.42
N ALA A 264 -12.90 0.11 -3.86
CA ALA A 264 -12.04 1.24 -4.24
C ALA A 264 -11.34 1.02 -5.60
N HIS A 265 -10.94 -0.20 -5.93
CA HIS A 265 -10.22 -0.52 -7.18
C HIS A 265 -10.96 -0.07 -8.45
N PRO A 266 -12.25 -0.41 -8.65
CA PRO A 266 -12.96 0.02 -9.86
C PRO A 266 -13.19 1.54 -9.92
N LEU A 267 -13.22 2.25 -8.79
CA LEU A 267 -13.29 3.72 -8.79
C LEU A 267 -11.99 4.32 -9.36
N GLY A 268 -10.85 3.74 -8.99
CA GLY A 268 -9.57 4.13 -9.58
C GLY A 268 -9.48 3.83 -11.07
N ALA A 269 -10.02 2.68 -11.51
CA ALA A 269 -9.99 2.28 -12.91
C ALA A 269 -10.93 3.10 -13.80
N LEU A 270 -12.15 3.42 -13.33
CA LEU A 270 -13.17 4.09 -14.12
C LEU A 270 -13.07 5.62 -14.09
N TYR A 271 -12.74 6.19 -12.92
CA TYR A 271 -12.79 7.64 -12.68
C TYR A 271 -11.43 8.24 -12.33
N ASP A 272 -10.36 7.45 -12.35
CA ASP A 272 -9.02 7.85 -11.89
C ASP A 272 -9.02 8.42 -10.46
N THR A 273 -9.94 7.92 -9.62
CA THR A 273 -10.05 8.34 -8.22
C THR A 273 -8.79 7.95 -7.48
N PRO A 274 -8.16 8.86 -6.73
CA PRO A 274 -7.01 8.50 -5.91
C PRO A 274 -7.36 7.39 -4.93
N HIS A 275 -6.56 6.32 -4.93
CA HIS A 275 -6.86 5.06 -4.22
C HIS A 275 -7.17 5.28 -2.73
N GLY A 276 -6.33 6.04 -2.03
CA GLY A 276 -6.54 6.32 -0.61
C GLY A 276 -7.78 7.17 -0.31
N VAL A 277 -8.19 8.04 -1.24
CA VAL A 277 -9.45 8.80 -1.11
C VAL A 277 -10.65 7.85 -1.22
N ALA A 278 -10.64 6.97 -2.22
CA ALA A 278 -11.70 5.97 -2.41
C ALA A 278 -11.85 5.08 -1.16
N ASN A 279 -10.73 4.52 -0.68
CA ASN A 279 -10.71 3.69 0.53
C ASN A 279 -11.23 4.44 1.75
N ALA A 280 -10.80 5.67 1.97
CA ALA A 280 -11.20 6.47 3.13
C ALA A 280 -12.70 6.79 3.16
N ILE A 281 -13.30 7.06 2.00
CA ILE A 281 -14.75 7.33 1.89
C ILE A 281 -15.56 6.05 2.16
N ILE A 282 -15.12 4.92 1.61
CA ILE A 282 -15.84 3.63 1.69
C ILE A 282 -15.72 3.00 3.08
N LEU A 283 -14.57 3.15 3.74
CA LEU A 283 -14.22 2.43 4.97
C LEU A 283 -15.31 2.48 6.06
N PRO A 284 -15.85 3.63 6.49
CA PRO A 284 -16.84 3.66 7.57
C PRO A 284 -18.12 2.88 7.24
N THR A 285 -18.60 2.98 6.00
CA THR A 285 -19.82 2.28 5.54
C THR A 285 -19.60 0.77 5.51
N VAL A 286 -18.45 0.31 5.03
CA VAL A 286 -18.11 -1.11 5.04
C VAL A 286 -17.86 -1.61 6.47
N MET A 287 -17.30 -0.80 7.36
CA MET A 287 -17.18 -1.16 8.77
C MET A 287 -18.57 -1.43 9.40
N GLU A 288 -19.56 -0.59 9.12
CA GLU A 288 -20.94 -0.83 9.57
C GLU A 288 -21.49 -2.15 9.04
N TYR A 289 -21.29 -2.42 7.75
CA TYR A 289 -21.72 -3.66 7.10
C TYR A 289 -21.05 -4.90 7.71
N ASN A 290 -19.75 -4.84 7.97
CA ASN A 290 -18.96 -5.97 8.47
C ASN A 290 -19.11 -6.21 9.98
N ALA A 291 -19.52 -5.21 10.77
CA ALA A 291 -19.53 -5.26 12.22
C ALA A 291 -20.19 -6.53 12.82
N PRO A 292 -21.33 -7.04 12.30
CA PRO A 292 -21.95 -8.25 12.84
C PRO A 292 -21.09 -9.51 12.70
N ALA A 293 -20.15 -9.55 11.73
CA ALA A 293 -19.33 -10.72 11.41
C ALA A 293 -17.94 -10.68 12.07
N THR A 294 -17.65 -9.73 12.96
CA THR A 294 -16.30 -9.48 13.47
C THR A 294 -16.12 -9.79 14.97
N GLY A 295 -17.13 -10.41 15.61
CA GLY A 295 -17.06 -10.69 17.04
C GLY A 295 -16.85 -9.41 17.88
N ASP A 296 -15.81 -9.42 18.70
CA ASP A 296 -15.43 -8.29 19.56
C ASP A 296 -14.28 -7.44 18.99
N LYS A 297 -13.85 -7.69 17.77
CA LYS A 297 -12.66 -7.01 17.17
C LYS A 297 -12.80 -5.49 17.14
N TYR A 298 -14.00 -4.94 16.98
CA TYR A 298 -14.22 -3.49 16.97
C TYR A 298 -13.97 -2.83 18.33
N LYS A 299 -14.08 -3.57 19.42
CA LYS A 299 -13.66 -3.10 20.74
C LYS A 299 -12.19 -2.72 20.77
N TYR A 300 -11.36 -3.58 20.19
CA TYR A 300 -9.92 -3.34 20.13
C TYR A 300 -9.54 -2.27 19.09
N ILE A 301 -10.27 -2.19 17.97
CA ILE A 301 -10.10 -1.09 17.00
C ILE A 301 -10.40 0.25 17.69
N ALA A 302 -11.53 0.36 18.41
CA ALA A 302 -11.89 1.57 19.13
C ALA A 302 -10.81 1.97 20.14
N ALA A 303 -10.33 1.02 20.94
CA ALA A 303 -9.27 1.26 21.92
C ALA A 303 -7.97 1.72 21.25
N ALA A 304 -7.55 1.06 20.16
CA ALA A 304 -6.36 1.43 19.38
C ALA A 304 -6.48 2.84 18.77
N MET A 305 -7.70 3.26 18.40
CA MET A 305 -7.97 4.63 17.93
C MET A 305 -8.05 5.68 19.05
N GLY A 306 -7.86 5.27 20.31
CA GLY A 306 -7.83 6.18 21.45
C GLY A 306 -9.17 6.39 22.15
N VAL A 307 -10.17 5.56 21.86
CA VAL A 307 -11.44 5.59 22.60
C VAL A 307 -11.23 4.98 23.99
N GLU A 308 -11.56 5.74 25.03
CA GLU A 308 -11.44 5.28 26.42
C GLU A 308 -12.66 4.46 26.86
N GLY A 309 -12.46 3.59 27.85
CA GLY A 309 -13.55 2.84 28.50
C GLY A 309 -14.18 1.73 27.66
N THR A 310 -13.52 1.31 26.58
CA THR A 310 -14.05 0.28 25.65
C THR A 310 -14.33 -1.06 26.32
N GLU A 311 -13.66 -1.36 27.43
CA GLU A 311 -13.85 -2.58 28.23
C GLU A 311 -15.21 -2.66 28.91
N ASN A 312 -15.87 -1.51 29.13
CA ASN A 312 -17.18 -1.40 29.77
C ASN A 312 -18.33 -1.15 28.79
N MET A 313 -18.03 -1.07 27.49
CA MET A 313 -19.03 -0.83 26.45
C MET A 313 -19.75 -2.10 26.03
N SER A 314 -21.03 -1.97 25.71
CA SER A 314 -21.78 -3.00 25.00
C SER A 314 -21.25 -3.20 23.58
N VAL A 315 -21.69 -4.27 22.92
CA VAL A 315 -21.30 -4.59 21.54
C VAL A 315 -21.66 -3.43 20.60
N GLU A 316 -22.84 -2.88 20.72
CA GLU A 316 -23.32 -1.77 19.91
C GLU A 316 -22.49 -0.50 20.17
N GLU A 317 -22.17 -0.22 21.42
CA GLU A 317 -21.41 0.97 21.81
C GLU A 317 -19.99 0.94 21.26
N TYR A 318 -19.22 -0.15 21.46
CA TYR A 318 -17.86 -0.18 20.94
C TYR A 318 -17.79 -0.26 19.40
N ARG A 319 -18.76 -0.91 18.74
CA ARG A 319 -18.84 -0.91 17.27
C ARG A 319 -19.07 0.50 16.74
N LYS A 320 -20.04 1.21 17.32
CA LYS A 320 -20.29 2.60 16.97
C LYS A 320 -19.08 3.49 17.26
N ALA A 321 -18.44 3.34 18.41
CA ALA A 321 -17.28 4.13 18.80
C ALA A 321 -16.10 3.96 17.83
N ALA A 322 -15.81 2.72 17.39
CA ALA A 322 -14.79 2.46 16.40
C ALA A 322 -15.07 3.17 15.07
N ILE A 323 -16.31 3.06 14.57
CA ILE A 323 -16.73 3.68 13.31
C ILE A 323 -16.70 5.20 13.40
N ASP A 324 -17.20 5.77 14.50
CA ASP A 324 -17.18 7.21 14.73
C ASP A 324 -15.77 7.78 14.83
N ALA A 325 -14.84 7.03 15.45
CA ALA A 325 -13.43 7.43 15.52
C ALA A 325 -12.78 7.49 14.12
N VAL A 326 -13.09 6.53 13.25
CA VAL A 326 -12.63 6.55 11.84
C VAL A 326 -13.25 7.72 11.09
N LYS A 327 -14.56 7.95 11.20
CA LYS A 327 -15.26 9.09 10.59
C LYS A 327 -14.65 10.43 11.04
N GLN A 328 -14.35 10.55 12.32
CA GLN A 328 -13.77 11.77 12.88
C GLN A 328 -12.36 12.02 12.35
N LEU A 329 -11.51 11.00 12.31
CA LEU A 329 -10.16 11.13 11.75
C LEU A 329 -10.21 11.51 10.27
N SER A 330 -11.05 10.85 9.48
CA SER A 330 -11.26 11.15 8.06
C SER A 330 -11.67 12.61 7.84
N LYS A 331 -12.61 13.10 8.65
CA LYS A 331 -13.06 14.50 8.63
C LYS A 331 -11.94 15.47 9.00
N ASP A 332 -11.19 15.19 10.05
CA ASP A 332 -10.10 16.05 10.55
C ASP A 332 -8.99 16.24 9.54
N VAL A 333 -8.74 15.23 8.71
CA VAL A 333 -7.72 15.29 7.64
C VAL A 333 -8.26 15.71 6.28
N GLY A 334 -9.55 16.07 6.21
CA GLY A 334 -10.16 16.68 5.03
C GLY A 334 -10.56 15.72 3.92
N ILE A 335 -10.85 14.46 4.24
CA ILE A 335 -11.38 13.49 3.26
C ILE A 335 -12.87 13.79 3.00
N PRO A 336 -13.32 13.72 1.73
CA PRO A 336 -14.75 13.82 1.39
C PRO A 336 -15.57 12.72 2.09
N ALA A 337 -16.81 13.07 2.46
CA ALA A 337 -17.67 12.16 3.23
C ALA A 337 -18.44 11.15 2.36
N ASN A 338 -18.51 11.35 1.04
CA ASN A 338 -19.31 10.54 0.13
C ASN A 338 -18.74 10.53 -1.28
N LEU A 339 -19.36 9.74 -2.16
CA LEU A 339 -18.95 9.55 -3.56
C LEU A 339 -19.78 10.37 -4.57
N LYS A 340 -20.64 11.30 -4.14
CA LYS A 340 -21.59 12.02 -4.99
C LYS A 340 -20.95 12.75 -6.18
N GLU A 341 -19.77 13.33 -5.96
CA GLU A 341 -19.05 14.06 -7.00
C GLU A 341 -18.17 13.14 -7.88
N ILE A 342 -18.11 11.86 -7.55
CA ILE A 342 -17.22 10.87 -8.21
C ILE A 342 -18.05 9.87 -9.01
N VAL A 343 -19.04 9.24 -8.38
CA VAL A 343 -19.76 8.09 -8.91
C VAL A 343 -21.05 8.51 -9.58
N LYS A 344 -21.27 8.02 -10.79
CA LYS A 344 -22.54 8.16 -11.50
C LYS A 344 -23.44 6.95 -11.17
N PRO A 345 -24.72 7.17 -10.83
CA PRO A 345 -25.65 6.08 -10.47
C PRO A 345 -25.76 4.98 -11.53
N GLU A 346 -25.66 5.31 -12.83
CA GLU A 346 -25.69 4.37 -13.94
C GLU A 346 -24.51 3.40 -13.97
N ASP A 347 -23.38 3.74 -13.35
CA ASP A 347 -22.16 2.91 -13.33
C ASP A 347 -22.15 1.91 -12.16
N ILE A 348 -23.09 2.02 -11.20
CA ILE A 348 -23.15 1.13 -10.03
C ILE A 348 -23.18 -0.36 -10.40
N PRO A 349 -23.93 -0.82 -11.41
CA PRO A 349 -23.90 -2.24 -11.79
C PRO A 349 -22.52 -2.72 -12.21
N PHE A 350 -21.78 -1.93 -12.98
CA PHE A 350 -20.40 -2.24 -13.38
C PHE A 350 -19.45 -2.24 -12.18
N LEU A 351 -19.52 -1.19 -11.34
CA LEU A 351 -18.68 -1.06 -10.15
C LEU A 351 -18.89 -2.23 -9.18
N SER A 352 -20.14 -2.61 -8.97
CA SER A 352 -20.51 -3.70 -8.05
C SER A 352 -20.04 -5.07 -8.55
N GLN A 353 -20.17 -5.34 -9.84
CA GLN A 353 -19.66 -6.57 -10.43
C GLN A 353 -18.14 -6.61 -10.37
N SER A 354 -17.46 -5.50 -10.71
CA SER A 354 -16.01 -5.41 -10.65
C SER A 354 -15.46 -5.60 -9.22
N ALA A 355 -16.13 -5.02 -8.22
CA ALA A 355 -15.77 -5.21 -6.82
C ALA A 355 -16.03 -6.66 -6.35
N TYR A 356 -17.09 -7.29 -6.82
CA TYR A 356 -17.39 -8.68 -6.51
C TYR A 356 -16.33 -9.65 -7.05
N ASP A 357 -15.81 -9.37 -8.23
CA ASP A 357 -14.79 -10.20 -8.91
C ASP A 357 -13.36 -9.89 -8.42
N ASP A 358 -13.18 -8.88 -7.57
CA ASP A 358 -11.88 -8.43 -7.08
C ASP A 358 -11.22 -9.45 -6.14
N ALA A 359 -9.89 -9.54 -6.23
CA ALA A 359 -9.07 -10.47 -5.47
C ALA A 359 -9.10 -10.25 -3.95
N CYS A 360 -9.43 -9.05 -3.45
CA CYS A 360 -9.52 -8.75 -2.03
C CYS A 360 -10.83 -9.22 -1.39
N ARG A 361 -11.92 -9.33 -2.16
CA ARG A 361 -13.25 -9.69 -1.65
C ARG A 361 -13.30 -11.00 -0.86
N PRO A 362 -12.65 -12.10 -1.27
CA PRO A 362 -12.74 -13.36 -0.54
C PRO A 362 -12.25 -13.28 0.92
N GLY A 363 -11.38 -12.30 1.23
CA GLY A 363 -10.87 -12.05 2.58
C GLY A 363 -11.89 -11.36 3.50
N ASN A 364 -12.95 -10.76 2.95
CA ASN A 364 -13.92 -10.01 3.76
C ASN A 364 -14.58 -10.90 4.83
N PRO A 365 -14.70 -10.44 6.09
CA PRO A 365 -15.23 -11.27 7.18
C PRO A 365 -16.69 -11.71 6.97
N ARG A 366 -17.47 -10.90 6.27
CA ARG A 366 -18.84 -11.19 5.88
C ARG A 366 -18.90 -11.53 4.39
N ASP A 367 -19.57 -12.62 4.03
CA ASP A 367 -19.83 -12.94 2.63
C ASP A 367 -20.73 -11.86 2.02
N THR A 368 -20.45 -11.51 0.77
CA THR A 368 -21.15 -10.43 0.07
C THR A 368 -21.66 -10.91 -1.28
N SER A 369 -22.80 -10.34 -1.70
CA SER A 369 -23.30 -10.47 -3.07
C SER A 369 -23.06 -9.18 -3.89
N VAL A 370 -23.26 -9.25 -5.19
CA VAL A 370 -23.20 -8.07 -6.09
C VAL A 370 -24.25 -7.03 -5.68
N GLU A 371 -25.45 -7.49 -5.29
CA GLU A 371 -26.56 -6.65 -4.87
C GLU A 371 -26.25 -5.89 -3.57
N GLU A 372 -25.63 -6.57 -2.58
CA GLU A 372 -25.19 -5.94 -1.32
C GLU A 372 -24.13 -4.88 -1.57
N ILE A 373 -23.16 -5.16 -2.46
CA ILE A 373 -22.14 -4.17 -2.85
C ILE A 373 -22.78 -2.97 -3.54
N ALA A 374 -23.79 -3.20 -4.40
CA ALA A 374 -24.52 -2.12 -5.05
C ALA A 374 -25.25 -1.23 -4.05
N GLU A 375 -25.87 -1.81 -3.02
CA GLU A 375 -26.51 -1.03 -1.95
C GLU A 375 -25.50 -0.23 -1.12
N LEU A 376 -24.29 -0.78 -0.87
CA LEU A 376 -23.22 -0.04 -0.22
C LEU A 376 -22.78 1.18 -1.06
N TYR A 377 -22.60 1.04 -2.37
CA TYR A 377 -22.32 2.19 -3.25
C TYR A 377 -23.43 3.23 -3.24
N LYS A 378 -24.70 2.81 -3.34
CA LYS A 378 -25.86 3.71 -3.30
C LYS A 378 -25.92 4.49 -1.99
N SER A 379 -25.57 3.87 -0.87
CA SER A 379 -25.58 4.54 0.45
C SER A 379 -24.51 5.62 0.58
N LEU A 380 -23.51 5.62 -0.30
CA LEU A 380 -22.44 6.62 -0.36
C LEU A 380 -22.74 7.78 -1.33
N LEU A 381 -23.87 7.72 -2.07
CA LEU A 381 -24.38 8.82 -2.91
C LEU A 381 -25.36 9.69 -2.13
#